data_3cd5687cf5bab92fe5dbc5f4b7ab5172
#
_entry.id   3cd5687cf5bab92fe5dbc5f4b7ab5172
#
_cell.length_a   1.000
_cell.length_b   1.000
_cell.length_c   1.000
_cell.angle_alpha   90.00
_cell.angle_beta   90.00
_cell.angle_gamma   90.00
#
_symmetry.space_group_name_H-M   'P 1'
#
loop_
_entity.id
_entity.type
_entity.pdbx_description
1 polymer ?
#
loop_
_entity_poly.entity_id
_entity_poly.type
_entity_poly.pdbx_seq_one_letter_code
_entity_poly.pdbx_strand_id
1 'polypeptide(L)'
;MEGKRTPIDCNYLPISEIDAKWWENNVSYSKFNRLGIDIVCASFENPDAKANIIFVTGWSESFLKYSEIIHKLYDSGFSIYTYDHQSQGLSGRWLAEPQSTWIHSFDDYVDDFTFFVTTISKASKLPMYLLAHSMGGLISAIAMSRLPSLINRAVLSAPMFRHKCGLKCFNYAYPLPQQIAYWITVLSCRAGLGMMHVLGFFKEKSTDPLPLNVTTSDIEQLEKWRQLRQKYPQIMSTCVTNDWALQSIRAEKKFETRFEFIQTNTLILSAENDLFVYNRAMAFFAQSAPKCKIFIAPNSLHEVLYESEPIRGAALEIVKDFFQQKSDNVEQVKEKGPFQEYDKATPIYSLPEKFIRAAGIVISTVGIIAGITMIFSSGRKR
;
A
#
# COMPACT_ATOMS: atom_id res chain seq x y z
N MET A 1 -0.15 -2.64 27.77
CA MET A 1 -1.44 -1.94 27.93
C MET A 1 -2.11 -1.90 26.56
N GLU A 2 -3.24 -2.58 26.41
CA GLU A 2 -4.02 -2.52 25.19
C GLU A 2 -4.62 -1.10 25.06
N GLY A 3 -4.18 -0.33 24.08
CA GLY A 3 -4.66 1.02 23.82
C GLY A 3 -6.13 0.97 23.40
N LYS A 4 -7.00 1.68 24.09
CA LYS A 4 -8.40 1.86 23.69
C LYS A 4 -8.46 2.93 22.60
N ARG A 5 -9.32 2.76 21.56
CA ARG A 5 -9.62 3.84 20.62
C ARG A 5 -10.28 5.00 21.38
N THR A 6 -9.75 6.18 21.21
CA THR A 6 -10.26 7.42 21.84
C THR A 6 -10.74 8.36 20.74
N PRO A 7 -11.97 8.86 20.79
CA PRO A 7 -12.44 9.89 19.88
C PRO A 7 -11.54 11.13 19.92
N ILE A 8 -11.35 11.77 18.77
CA ILE A 8 -10.61 13.02 18.63
C ILE A 8 -11.46 14.02 17.86
N ASP A 9 -11.39 15.28 18.28
CA ASP A 9 -11.98 16.39 17.55
C ASP A 9 -10.97 16.86 16.50
N CYS A 10 -11.25 16.55 15.24
CA CYS A 10 -10.45 17.02 14.11
C CYS A 10 -11.33 17.13 12.86
N ASN A 11 -10.98 18.06 11.99
CA ASN A 11 -11.75 18.37 10.79
C ASN A 11 -10.86 18.28 9.55
N TYR A 12 -10.47 17.04 9.18
CA TYR A 12 -9.78 16.77 7.94
C TYR A 12 -10.80 16.39 6.86
N LEU A 13 -10.86 17.17 5.79
CA LEU A 13 -11.84 17.01 4.72
C LEU A 13 -11.13 16.70 3.39
N PRO A 14 -11.69 15.84 2.54
CA PRO A 14 -11.21 15.62 1.17
C PRO A 14 -11.31 16.89 0.32
N ILE A 15 -10.84 16.82 -0.92
CA ILE A 15 -10.80 17.97 -1.84
C ILE A 15 -12.12 18.12 -2.60
N SER A 16 -12.75 17.02 -3.01
CA SER A 16 -14.06 17.05 -3.69
C SER A 16 -15.10 17.66 -2.78
N GLU A 17 -15.82 18.71 -3.22
CA GLU A 17 -16.88 19.36 -2.42
C GLU A 17 -18.00 18.38 -2.06
N ILE A 18 -18.37 17.49 -2.97
CA ILE A 18 -19.40 16.47 -2.75
C ILE A 18 -18.95 15.51 -1.66
N ASP A 19 -17.73 14.99 -1.77
CA ASP A 19 -17.20 14.08 -0.78
C ASP A 19 -16.93 14.79 0.54
N ALA A 20 -16.49 16.06 0.54
CA ALA A 20 -16.23 16.81 1.76
C ALA A 20 -17.49 17.01 2.60
N LYS A 21 -18.61 17.38 1.96
CA LYS A 21 -19.90 17.55 2.65
C LYS A 21 -20.44 16.23 3.18
N TRP A 22 -20.34 15.15 2.40
CA TRP A 22 -20.74 13.82 2.85
C TRP A 22 -19.83 13.34 4.00
N TRP A 23 -18.53 13.52 3.85
CA TRP A 23 -17.52 13.14 4.83
C TRP A 23 -17.76 13.80 6.18
N GLU A 24 -17.93 15.12 6.20
CA GLU A 24 -18.20 15.89 7.43
C GLU A 24 -19.40 15.36 8.22
N ASN A 25 -20.45 14.90 7.53
CA ASN A 25 -21.65 14.37 8.16
C ASN A 25 -21.55 12.92 8.60
N ASN A 26 -20.59 12.16 8.09
CA ASN A 26 -20.54 10.70 8.27
C ASN A 26 -19.25 10.22 8.94
N VAL A 27 -18.20 11.04 9.03
CA VAL A 27 -16.93 10.63 9.61
C VAL A 27 -16.94 10.70 11.13
N SER A 28 -16.38 9.68 11.78
CA SER A 28 -15.98 9.71 13.18
C SER A 28 -14.49 9.48 13.27
N TYR A 29 -13.76 10.47 13.76
CA TYR A 29 -12.32 10.35 13.97
C TYR A 29 -12.01 9.79 15.35
N SER A 30 -10.99 8.96 15.41
CA SER A 30 -10.46 8.40 16.65
C SER A 30 -8.96 8.15 16.52
N LYS A 31 -8.31 7.88 17.64
CA LYS A 31 -6.93 7.43 17.67
C LYS A 31 -6.73 6.33 18.69
N PHE A 32 -5.68 5.55 18.50
CA PHE A 32 -5.14 4.65 19.51
C PHE A 32 -3.62 4.82 19.59
N ASN A 33 -3.06 4.57 20.75
CA ASN A 33 -1.61 4.71 20.95
C ASN A 33 -0.95 3.34 20.89
N ARG A 34 0.11 3.25 20.09
CA ARG A 34 0.96 2.08 19.98
C ARG A 34 2.42 2.51 20.13
N LEU A 35 3.09 1.94 21.12
CA LEU A 35 4.51 2.20 21.38
C LEU A 35 4.87 3.69 21.54
N GLY A 36 3.92 4.53 21.96
CA GLY A 36 4.11 5.98 22.08
C GLY A 36 3.70 6.79 20.84
N ILE A 37 3.30 6.13 19.75
CA ILE A 37 2.82 6.79 18.53
C ILE A 37 1.30 6.76 18.47
N ASP A 38 0.67 7.88 18.20
CA ASP A 38 -0.76 7.97 17.96
C ASP A 38 -1.08 7.57 16.52
N ILE A 39 -1.94 6.58 16.37
CA ILE A 39 -2.46 6.10 15.08
C ILE A 39 -3.84 6.71 14.88
N VAL A 40 -3.98 7.54 13.86
CA VAL A 40 -5.24 8.23 13.53
C VAL A 40 -6.10 7.35 12.65
N CYS A 41 -7.38 7.26 13.03
CA CYS A 41 -8.39 6.43 12.40
C CYS A 41 -9.59 7.26 11.97
N ALA A 42 -10.28 6.81 10.95
CA ALA A 42 -11.60 7.30 10.56
C ALA A 42 -12.58 6.11 10.44
N SER A 43 -13.83 6.33 10.83
CA SER A 43 -14.91 5.38 10.64
C SER A 43 -16.14 6.06 10.06
N PHE A 44 -16.85 5.32 9.20
CA PHE A 44 -18.08 5.70 8.53
C PHE A 44 -19.07 4.59 8.79
N GLU A 45 -19.85 4.73 9.87
CA GLU A 45 -20.77 3.70 10.31
C GLU A 45 -22.11 3.87 9.61
N ASN A 46 -22.46 2.89 8.78
CA ASN A 46 -23.73 2.83 8.08
C ASN A 46 -24.70 1.98 8.92
N PRO A 47 -25.85 2.52 9.36
CA PRO A 47 -26.82 1.80 10.19
C PRO A 47 -27.40 0.55 9.50
N ASP A 48 -27.43 0.54 8.17
CA ASP A 48 -27.96 -0.57 7.36
C ASP A 48 -26.83 -1.49 6.82
N ALA A 49 -25.63 -1.36 7.38
CA ALA A 49 -24.47 -2.10 6.89
C ALA A 49 -24.66 -3.62 7.00
N LYS A 50 -24.26 -4.32 5.93
CA LYS A 50 -24.25 -5.79 5.85
C LYS A 50 -22.90 -6.39 6.23
N ALA A 51 -21.83 -5.59 6.18
CA ALA A 51 -20.49 -5.96 6.60
C ALA A 51 -19.68 -4.70 6.93
N ASN A 52 -18.59 -4.90 7.65
CA ASN A 52 -17.58 -3.87 7.90
C ASN A 52 -16.42 -4.04 6.91
N ILE A 53 -16.06 -2.99 6.21
CA ILE A 53 -14.87 -2.97 5.37
C ILE A 53 -13.73 -2.28 6.13
N ILE A 54 -12.63 -2.99 6.31
CA ILE A 54 -11.36 -2.41 6.73
C ILE A 54 -10.64 -1.95 5.48
N PHE A 55 -10.47 -0.65 5.31
CA PHE A 55 -9.75 -0.07 4.19
C PHE A 55 -8.32 0.29 4.62
N VAL A 56 -7.30 -0.25 3.92
CA VAL A 56 -5.89 -0.11 4.31
C VAL A 56 -5.08 0.44 3.14
N THR A 57 -4.48 1.60 3.37
CA THR A 57 -3.73 2.35 2.35
C THR A 57 -2.31 1.82 2.13
N GLY A 58 -1.65 2.27 1.07
CA GLY A 58 -0.26 1.97 0.76
C GLY A 58 0.75 2.85 1.48
N TRP A 59 2.03 2.73 1.09
CA TRP A 59 3.08 3.64 1.53
C TRP A 59 2.91 5.02 0.89
N SER A 60 3.22 6.06 1.67
CA SER A 60 3.14 7.48 1.23
C SER A 60 1.71 7.96 0.95
N GLU A 61 0.72 7.32 1.54
CA GLU A 61 -0.69 7.63 1.36
C GLU A 61 -1.35 8.05 2.69
N SER A 62 -2.55 8.61 2.57
CA SER A 62 -3.51 8.82 3.66
C SER A 62 -4.88 8.35 3.20
N PHE A 63 -5.71 7.90 4.14
CA PHE A 63 -7.09 7.51 3.83
C PHE A 63 -7.92 8.66 3.22
N LEU A 64 -7.53 9.91 3.45
CA LEU A 64 -8.17 11.09 2.85
C LEU A 64 -8.12 11.08 1.31
N LYS A 65 -7.10 10.44 0.72
CA LYS A 65 -6.96 10.25 -0.73
C LYS A 65 -8.13 9.47 -1.34
N TYR A 66 -8.69 8.55 -0.59
CA TYR A 66 -9.66 7.56 -1.07
C TYR A 66 -11.12 7.90 -0.75
N SER A 67 -11.43 9.17 -0.53
CA SER A 67 -12.75 9.64 -0.14
C SER A 67 -13.86 9.17 -1.07
N GLU A 68 -13.66 9.24 -2.39
CA GLU A 68 -14.62 8.80 -3.40
C GLU A 68 -14.94 7.30 -3.28
N ILE A 69 -13.94 6.46 -3.07
CA ILE A 69 -14.12 5.01 -2.90
C ILE A 69 -14.85 4.70 -1.60
N ILE A 70 -14.45 5.35 -0.51
CA ILE A 70 -15.06 5.21 0.81
C ILE A 70 -16.55 5.58 0.73
N HIS A 71 -16.89 6.70 0.10
CA HIS A 71 -18.26 7.16 -0.11
C HIS A 71 -19.08 6.13 -0.92
N LYS A 72 -18.58 5.68 -2.08
CA LYS A 72 -19.27 4.70 -2.92
C LYS A 72 -19.46 3.33 -2.24
N LEU A 73 -18.54 2.91 -1.39
CA LEU A 73 -18.69 1.67 -0.62
C LEU A 73 -19.72 1.85 0.51
N TYR A 74 -19.75 3.00 1.16
CA TYR A 74 -20.78 3.32 2.17
C TYR A 74 -22.17 3.29 1.54
N ASP A 75 -22.37 3.93 0.39
CA ASP A 75 -23.64 3.92 -0.35
C ASP A 75 -24.04 2.52 -0.83
N SER A 76 -23.08 1.61 -0.95
CA SER A 76 -23.32 0.21 -1.29
C SER A 76 -23.72 -0.66 -0.08
N GLY A 77 -23.93 -0.05 1.10
CA GLY A 77 -24.42 -0.70 2.32
C GLY A 77 -23.29 -1.34 3.14
N PHE A 78 -22.15 -0.69 3.23
CA PHE A 78 -21.05 -1.10 4.11
C PHE A 78 -20.72 -0.01 5.13
N SER A 79 -20.29 -0.42 6.33
CA SER A 79 -19.54 0.46 7.23
C SER A 79 -18.06 0.39 6.87
N ILE A 80 -17.37 1.53 6.87
CA ILE A 80 -15.97 1.60 6.48
C ILE A 80 -15.14 2.05 7.69
N TYR A 81 -14.04 1.35 7.93
CA TYR A 81 -13.06 1.68 8.95
C TYR A 81 -11.68 1.74 8.33
N THR A 82 -10.94 2.80 8.60
CA THR A 82 -9.62 3.02 8.05
C THR A 82 -8.70 3.72 9.06
N TYR A 83 -7.41 3.65 8.82
CA TYR A 83 -6.40 4.35 9.62
C TYR A 83 -5.19 4.70 8.74
N ASP A 84 -4.44 5.71 9.15
CA ASP A 84 -3.13 5.99 8.57
C ASP A 84 -2.06 5.23 9.35
N HIS A 85 -1.12 4.60 8.65
CA HIS A 85 -0.03 3.86 9.28
C HIS A 85 0.88 4.79 10.10
N GLN A 86 1.55 4.27 11.10
CA GLN A 86 2.61 5.01 11.80
C GLN A 86 3.66 5.52 10.81
N SER A 87 4.24 6.66 11.09
CA SER A 87 5.20 7.38 10.23
C SER A 87 4.65 7.87 8.89
N GLN A 88 3.32 7.91 8.69
CA GLN A 88 2.72 8.50 7.49
C GLN A 88 1.29 9.03 7.72
N GLY A 89 0.74 9.71 6.71
CA GLY A 89 -0.60 10.28 6.78
C GLY A 89 -0.79 11.20 7.97
N LEU A 90 -1.93 11.11 8.64
CA LEU A 90 -2.27 11.88 9.85
C LEU A 90 -1.71 11.27 11.14
N SER A 91 -1.17 10.06 11.09
CA SER A 91 -0.61 9.36 12.25
C SER A 91 0.74 9.94 12.69
N GLY A 92 1.14 9.60 13.92
CA GLY A 92 2.37 10.10 14.51
C GLY A 92 3.65 9.67 13.79
N ARG A 93 4.72 10.39 14.05
CA ARG A 93 6.06 10.20 13.46
C ARG A 93 7.06 9.76 14.51
N TRP A 94 7.92 8.81 14.15
CA TRP A 94 9.06 8.43 14.98
C TRP A 94 10.22 9.42 14.87
N LEU A 95 10.42 9.99 13.69
CA LEU A 95 11.50 10.92 13.42
C LEU A 95 11.00 12.37 13.44
N ALA A 96 11.85 13.29 13.81
CA ALA A 96 11.56 14.72 13.78
C ALA A 96 11.28 15.25 12.37
N GLU A 97 11.80 14.57 11.34
CA GLU A 97 11.50 14.87 9.95
C GLU A 97 10.18 14.24 9.55
N PRO A 98 9.11 15.02 9.32
CA PRO A 98 7.76 14.50 9.13
C PRO A 98 7.56 13.70 7.83
N GLN A 99 8.42 13.91 6.81
CA GLN A 99 8.35 13.19 5.56
C GLN A 99 9.08 11.84 5.58
N SER A 100 9.84 11.57 6.65
CA SER A 100 10.62 10.34 6.78
C SER A 100 9.77 9.19 7.28
N THR A 101 9.67 8.13 6.49
CA THR A 101 9.07 6.87 6.94
C THR A 101 10.12 6.01 7.61
N TRP A 102 9.94 5.77 8.90
CA TRP A 102 10.77 4.89 9.72
C TRP A 102 9.90 4.00 10.60
N ILE A 103 10.34 2.79 10.82
CA ILE A 103 9.73 1.82 11.73
C ILE A 103 10.83 1.03 12.43
N HIS A 104 10.53 0.55 13.61
CA HIS A 104 11.42 -0.36 14.34
C HIS A 104 11.39 -1.76 13.72
N SER A 105 10.20 -2.27 13.43
CA SER A 105 9.96 -3.57 12.79
C SER A 105 8.76 -3.47 11.85
N PHE A 106 8.78 -4.21 10.75
CA PHE A 106 7.58 -4.32 9.89
C PHE A 106 6.41 -4.99 10.62
N ASP A 107 6.70 -5.81 11.63
CA ASP A 107 5.69 -6.42 12.50
C ASP A 107 4.90 -5.37 13.28
N ASP A 108 5.44 -4.15 13.54
CA ASP A 108 4.70 -3.07 14.19
C ASP A 108 3.47 -2.66 13.38
N TYR A 109 3.60 -2.56 12.04
CA TYR A 109 2.46 -2.32 11.16
C TYR A 109 1.42 -3.46 11.23
N VAL A 110 1.88 -4.70 11.27
CA VAL A 110 1.01 -5.89 11.33
C VAL A 110 0.25 -5.93 12.64
N ASP A 111 0.91 -5.56 13.73
CA ASP A 111 0.31 -5.51 15.06
C ASP A 111 -0.70 -4.36 15.19
N ASP A 112 -0.40 -3.18 14.61
CA ASP A 112 -1.33 -2.05 14.53
C ASP A 112 -2.60 -2.44 13.77
N PHE A 113 -2.46 -3.05 12.60
CA PHE A 113 -3.58 -3.57 11.82
C PHE A 113 -4.39 -4.61 12.62
N THR A 114 -3.71 -5.58 13.23
CA THR A 114 -4.36 -6.65 14.00
C THR A 114 -5.14 -6.08 15.18
N PHE A 115 -4.54 -5.12 15.90
CA PHE A 115 -5.22 -4.41 16.99
C PHE A 115 -6.45 -3.67 16.49
N PHE A 116 -6.32 -2.91 15.40
CA PHE A 116 -7.40 -2.13 14.81
C PHE A 116 -8.59 -3.01 14.43
N VAL A 117 -8.36 -4.07 13.64
CA VAL A 117 -9.41 -4.99 13.20
C VAL A 117 -10.05 -5.73 14.39
N THR A 118 -9.22 -6.22 15.32
CA THR A 118 -9.72 -6.94 16.50
C THR A 118 -10.60 -6.04 17.37
N THR A 119 -10.27 -4.76 17.48
CA THR A 119 -11.08 -3.80 18.24
C THR A 119 -12.46 -3.59 17.59
N ILE A 120 -12.51 -3.51 16.26
CA ILE A 120 -13.77 -3.36 15.52
C ILE A 120 -14.59 -4.66 15.61
N SER A 121 -13.96 -5.82 15.43
CA SER A 121 -14.65 -7.12 15.47
C SER A 121 -15.25 -7.45 16.85
N LYS A 122 -14.68 -6.93 17.93
CA LYS A 122 -15.25 -7.03 19.28
C LYS A 122 -16.47 -6.12 19.45
N ALA A 123 -16.53 -5.00 18.75
CA ALA A 123 -17.63 -4.02 18.84
C ALA A 123 -18.78 -4.34 17.87
N SER A 124 -18.51 -5.04 16.78
CA SER A 124 -19.49 -5.37 15.74
C SER A 124 -19.54 -6.88 15.47
N LYS A 125 -20.75 -7.41 15.29
CA LYS A 125 -20.96 -8.83 14.88
C LYS A 125 -21.03 -9.01 13.37
N LEU A 126 -20.93 -7.93 12.60
CA LEU A 126 -20.94 -7.99 11.15
C LEU A 126 -19.66 -8.62 10.61
N PRO A 127 -19.70 -9.29 9.45
CA PRO A 127 -18.51 -9.82 8.81
C PRO A 127 -17.45 -8.74 8.59
N MET A 128 -16.16 -9.11 8.75
CA MET A 128 -15.01 -8.24 8.47
C MET A 128 -14.50 -8.50 7.07
N TYR A 129 -14.64 -7.54 6.18
CA TYR A 129 -14.05 -7.55 4.84
C TYR A 129 -12.85 -6.62 4.79
N LEU A 130 -11.94 -6.88 3.88
CA LEU A 130 -10.70 -6.13 3.71
C LEU A 130 -10.60 -5.60 2.28
N LEU A 131 -10.36 -4.30 2.14
CA LEU A 131 -9.87 -3.69 0.92
C LEU A 131 -8.52 -3.04 1.23
N ALA A 132 -7.44 -3.54 0.64
CA ALA A 132 -6.11 -3.06 0.95
C ALA A 132 -5.29 -2.78 -0.30
N HIS A 133 -4.51 -1.69 -0.29
CA HIS A 133 -3.66 -1.30 -1.40
C HIS A 133 -2.18 -1.43 -1.04
N SER A 134 -1.37 -1.94 -1.98
CA SER A 134 0.09 -1.92 -1.96
C SER A 134 0.69 -2.44 -0.63
N MET A 135 1.40 -1.59 0.14
CA MET A 135 1.96 -1.93 1.45
C MET A 135 0.88 -2.42 2.43
N GLY A 136 -0.30 -1.80 2.42
CA GLY A 136 -1.44 -2.26 3.22
C GLY A 136 -1.85 -3.69 2.88
N GLY A 137 -1.73 -4.09 1.61
CA GLY A 137 -1.96 -5.47 1.17
C GLY A 137 -0.97 -6.46 1.78
N LEU A 138 0.32 -6.12 1.87
CA LEU A 138 1.33 -6.96 2.55
C LEU A 138 1.05 -7.06 4.05
N ILE A 139 0.82 -5.93 4.72
CA ILE A 139 0.53 -5.86 6.15
C ILE A 139 -0.65 -6.77 6.49
N SER A 140 -1.75 -6.59 5.78
CA SER A 140 -2.99 -7.33 6.01
C SER A 140 -2.84 -8.82 5.71
N ALA A 141 -2.13 -9.17 4.63
CA ALA A 141 -1.90 -10.57 4.27
C ALA A 141 -1.02 -11.29 5.31
N ILE A 142 0.00 -10.63 5.85
CA ILE A 142 0.79 -11.18 6.97
C ILE A 142 -0.13 -11.43 8.18
N ALA A 143 -1.00 -10.48 8.54
CA ALA A 143 -1.94 -10.64 9.65
C ALA A 143 -2.91 -11.81 9.41
N MET A 144 -3.49 -11.92 8.21
CA MET A 144 -4.35 -13.04 7.82
C MET A 144 -3.64 -14.40 7.90
N SER A 145 -2.33 -14.46 7.59
CA SER A 145 -1.54 -15.69 7.72
C SER A 145 -1.32 -16.13 9.18
N ARG A 146 -1.39 -15.18 10.12
CA ARG A 146 -1.24 -15.42 11.56
C ARG A 146 -2.59 -15.71 12.23
N LEU A 147 -3.64 -15.06 11.75
CA LEU A 147 -5.02 -15.13 12.28
C LEU A 147 -6.02 -15.36 11.14
N PRO A 148 -6.17 -16.61 10.67
CA PRO A 148 -6.98 -16.91 9.47
C PRO A 148 -8.46 -16.52 9.56
N SER A 149 -9.02 -16.39 10.79
CA SER A 149 -10.41 -15.98 11.00
C SER A 149 -10.62 -14.46 11.16
N LEU A 150 -9.55 -13.67 11.07
CA LEU A 150 -9.61 -12.22 11.30
C LEU A 150 -10.45 -11.50 10.23
N ILE A 151 -10.34 -11.97 8.98
CA ILE A 151 -11.00 -11.39 7.81
C ILE A 151 -11.77 -12.49 7.08
N ASN A 152 -13.02 -12.20 6.72
CA ASN A 152 -13.88 -13.14 5.99
C ASN A 152 -13.64 -13.12 4.48
N ARG A 153 -13.46 -11.93 3.90
CA ARG A 153 -13.15 -11.71 2.46
C ARG A 153 -12.13 -10.60 2.31
N ALA A 154 -11.20 -10.73 1.39
CA ALA A 154 -10.16 -9.75 1.13
C ALA A 154 -10.04 -9.40 -0.34
N VAL A 155 -9.99 -8.11 -0.65
CA VAL A 155 -9.54 -7.59 -1.94
C VAL A 155 -8.21 -6.87 -1.73
N LEU A 156 -7.18 -7.29 -2.45
CA LEU A 156 -5.84 -6.74 -2.40
C LEU A 156 -5.52 -6.08 -3.75
N SER A 157 -5.44 -4.76 -3.77
CA SER A 157 -5.08 -3.98 -4.96
C SER A 157 -3.58 -3.78 -5.01
N ALA A 158 -2.93 -4.32 -6.04
CA ALA A 158 -1.48 -4.27 -6.28
C ALA A 158 -0.64 -4.51 -5.01
N PRO A 159 -0.88 -5.60 -4.24
CA PRO A 159 -0.23 -5.81 -2.94
C PRO A 159 1.28 -5.88 -3.06
N MET A 160 1.99 -5.28 -2.10
CA MET A 160 3.45 -5.20 -2.05
C MET A 160 4.09 -6.53 -1.59
N PHE A 161 3.76 -7.64 -2.26
CA PHE A 161 4.37 -8.95 -1.94
C PHE A 161 5.84 -9.02 -2.31
N ARG A 162 6.26 -8.21 -3.28
CA ARG A 162 7.66 -7.96 -3.60
C ARG A 162 7.77 -6.62 -4.30
N HIS A 163 8.39 -5.64 -3.66
CA HIS A 163 8.58 -4.33 -4.26
C HIS A 163 9.80 -4.29 -5.17
N LYS A 164 9.74 -3.42 -6.18
CA LYS A 164 10.85 -3.11 -7.09
C LYS A 164 11.76 -2.11 -6.40
N CYS A 165 13.02 -2.47 -6.26
CA CYS A 165 14.04 -1.57 -5.74
C CYS A 165 14.68 -0.77 -6.86
N GLY A 166 15.07 0.46 -6.58
CA GLY A 166 15.78 1.30 -7.53
C GLY A 166 16.65 2.32 -6.82
N LEU A 167 17.71 2.74 -7.49
CA LEU A 167 18.49 3.92 -7.12
C LEU A 167 18.04 5.07 -8.00
N LYS A 168 17.53 6.13 -7.41
CA LYS A 168 17.21 7.36 -8.13
C LYS A 168 18.47 8.20 -8.19
N CYS A 169 18.98 8.40 -9.40
CA CYS A 169 20.14 9.26 -9.65
C CYS A 169 19.75 10.29 -10.69
N PHE A 170 19.79 11.58 -10.32
CA PHE A 170 19.23 12.67 -11.11
C PHE A 170 17.75 12.41 -11.47
N ASN A 171 17.41 12.48 -12.76
CA ASN A 171 16.03 12.25 -13.24
C ASN A 171 15.75 10.78 -13.64
N TYR A 172 16.68 9.86 -13.40
CA TYR A 172 16.56 8.46 -13.79
C TYR A 172 16.46 7.55 -12.58
N ALA A 173 15.53 6.60 -12.63
CA ALA A 173 15.46 5.51 -11.67
C ALA A 173 16.11 4.27 -12.31
N TYR A 174 17.19 3.80 -11.72
CA TYR A 174 17.88 2.60 -12.15
C TYR A 174 17.34 1.40 -11.36
N PRO A 175 16.78 0.39 -12.03
CA PRO A 175 16.32 -0.81 -11.34
C PRO A 175 17.49 -1.51 -10.65
N LEU A 176 17.28 -1.87 -9.39
CA LEU A 176 18.27 -2.57 -8.59
C LEU A 176 17.72 -3.94 -8.21
N PRO A 177 18.44 -5.05 -8.47
CA PRO A 177 18.03 -6.35 -7.97
C PRO A 177 17.81 -6.30 -6.45
N GLN A 178 16.66 -6.80 -5.97
CA GLN A 178 16.28 -6.71 -4.55
C GLN A 178 17.35 -7.31 -3.63
N GLN A 179 18.08 -8.34 -4.08
CA GLN A 179 19.17 -8.91 -3.32
C GLN A 179 20.33 -7.92 -3.07
N ILE A 180 20.65 -7.10 -4.07
CA ILE A 180 21.68 -6.05 -3.93
C ILE A 180 21.16 -4.94 -3.02
N ALA A 181 19.91 -4.49 -3.21
CA ALA A 181 19.26 -3.52 -2.33
C ALA A 181 19.27 -3.98 -0.87
N TYR A 182 18.96 -5.26 -0.63
CA TYR A 182 19.01 -5.88 0.69
C TYR A 182 20.39 -5.74 1.34
N TRP A 183 21.47 -6.08 0.64
CA TRP A 183 22.81 -5.99 1.22
C TRP A 183 23.26 -4.54 1.42
N ILE A 184 22.89 -3.62 0.53
CA ILE A 184 23.16 -2.18 0.72
C ILE A 184 22.49 -1.69 2.00
N THR A 185 21.20 -1.99 2.20
CA THR A 185 20.46 -1.57 3.40
C THR A 185 20.99 -2.23 4.66
N VAL A 186 21.37 -3.52 4.61
CA VAL A 186 22.03 -4.23 5.75
C VAL A 186 23.31 -3.52 6.15
N LEU A 187 24.18 -3.19 5.18
CA LEU A 187 25.45 -2.51 5.46
C LEU A 187 25.23 -1.10 5.99
N SER A 188 24.29 -0.35 5.41
CA SER A 188 23.92 0.99 5.88
C SER A 188 23.42 0.96 7.33
N CYS A 189 22.51 0.05 7.67
CA CYS A 189 21.99 -0.09 9.03
C CYS A 189 23.10 -0.51 10.02
N ARG A 190 24.00 -1.44 9.63
CA ARG A 190 25.15 -1.82 10.46
C ARG A 190 26.16 -0.69 10.69
N ALA A 191 26.26 0.24 9.73
CA ALA A 191 27.07 1.45 9.85
C ALA A 191 26.39 2.56 10.69
N GLY A 192 25.22 2.32 11.28
CA GLY A 192 24.49 3.31 12.05
C GLY A 192 23.66 4.30 11.19
N LEU A 193 23.50 4.02 9.90
CA LEU A 193 22.76 4.88 8.95
C LEU A 193 21.30 4.43 8.74
N GLY A 194 20.76 3.64 9.66
CA GLY A 194 19.41 3.07 9.55
C GLY A 194 18.30 4.13 9.39
N MET A 195 18.38 5.21 10.18
CA MET A 195 17.41 6.32 10.14
C MET A 195 17.65 7.31 8.99
N MET A 196 18.75 7.18 8.24
CA MET A 196 19.01 8.01 7.07
C MET A 196 18.20 7.54 5.86
N HIS A 197 17.89 8.48 4.97
CA HIS A 197 17.17 8.18 3.74
C HIS A 197 17.97 7.26 2.83
N VAL A 198 17.28 6.36 2.15
CA VAL A 198 17.84 5.61 1.04
C VAL A 198 18.25 6.59 -0.05
N LEU A 199 19.39 6.34 -0.70
CA LEU A 199 19.90 7.20 -1.79
C LEU A 199 18.85 7.40 -2.88
N GLY A 200 18.60 8.66 -3.21
CA GLY A 200 17.61 9.04 -4.23
C GLY A 200 16.23 9.39 -3.68
N PHE A 201 15.97 9.22 -2.40
CA PHE A 201 14.78 9.74 -1.75
C PHE A 201 15.09 11.09 -1.11
N PHE A 202 14.36 12.12 -1.52
CA PHE A 202 14.53 13.49 -1.05
C PHE A 202 13.19 14.05 -0.59
N LYS A 203 13.26 15.03 0.31
CA LYS A 203 12.11 15.80 0.74
C LYS A 203 11.47 16.52 -0.45
N GLU A 204 10.16 16.55 -0.46
CA GLU A 204 9.38 17.27 -1.45
C GLU A 204 8.64 18.43 -0.79
N LYS A 205 8.41 19.50 -1.53
CA LYS A 205 7.47 20.55 -1.10
C LYS A 205 6.06 20.14 -1.49
N SER A 206 5.07 20.54 -0.71
CA SER A 206 3.66 20.28 -1.03
C SER A 206 3.22 20.89 -2.38
N THR A 207 3.96 21.88 -2.87
CA THR A 207 3.75 22.54 -4.16
C THR A 207 4.47 21.86 -5.32
N ASP A 208 5.38 20.91 -5.06
CA ASP A 208 6.10 20.23 -6.13
C ASP A 208 5.12 19.42 -6.99
N PRO A 209 5.31 19.39 -8.31
CA PRO A 209 4.48 18.59 -9.20
C PRO A 209 4.67 17.10 -8.87
N LEU A 210 3.56 16.36 -8.85
CA LEU A 210 3.64 14.90 -8.77
C LEU A 210 4.18 14.34 -10.08
N PRO A 211 5.02 13.30 -10.04
CA PRO A 211 5.48 12.64 -11.25
C PRO A 211 4.28 12.06 -12.00
N LEU A 212 4.09 12.50 -13.24
CA LEU A 212 3.01 12.00 -14.12
C LEU A 212 3.28 10.54 -14.53
N ASN A 213 2.19 9.78 -14.69
CA ASN A 213 2.21 8.43 -15.25
C ASN A 213 3.13 7.44 -14.49
N VAL A 214 3.25 7.59 -13.17
CA VAL A 214 4.05 6.68 -12.34
C VAL A 214 3.18 5.77 -11.51
N THR A 215 2.16 6.33 -10.82
CA THR A 215 1.25 5.56 -9.95
C THR A 215 -0.11 5.34 -10.58
N THR A 216 -0.61 6.33 -11.31
CA THR A 216 -1.88 6.31 -12.06
C THR A 216 -1.76 7.09 -13.36
N SER A 217 -2.58 6.76 -14.34
CA SER A 217 -2.72 7.52 -15.59
C SER A 217 -3.74 8.67 -15.49
N ASP A 218 -4.51 8.74 -14.40
CA ASP A 218 -5.55 9.74 -14.18
C ASP A 218 -4.96 11.06 -13.65
N ILE A 219 -4.84 12.04 -14.54
CA ILE A 219 -4.30 13.37 -14.22
C ILE A 219 -5.19 14.12 -13.22
N GLU A 220 -6.51 13.95 -13.29
CA GLU A 220 -7.45 14.60 -12.36
C GLU A 220 -7.25 14.08 -10.95
N GLN A 221 -7.11 12.76 -10.78
CA GLN A 221 -6.85 12.16 -9.49
C GLN A 221 -5.48 12.56 -8.93
N LEU A 222 -4.45 12.64 -9.77
CA LEU A 222 -3.14 13.16 -9.36
C LEU A 222 -3.24 14.60 -8.86
N GLU A 223 -4.01 15.44 -9.55
CA GLU A 223 -4.20 16.83 -9.15
C GLU A 223 -4.97 16.95 -7.82
N LYS A 224 -6.01 16.15 -7.61
CA LYS A 224 -6.72 16.06 -6.31
C LYS A 224 -5.77 15.65 -5.18
N TRP A 225 -4.89 14.67 -5.44
CA TRP A 225 -3.88 14.26 -4.45
C TRP A 225 -2.85 15.37 -4.17
N ARG A 226 -2.42 16.10 -5.20
CA ARG A 226 -1.53 17.27 -5.02
C ARG A 226 -2.19 18.36 -4.18
N GLN A 227 -3.45 18.70 -4.46
CA GLN A 227 -4.21 19.69 -3.69
C GLN A 227 -4.39 19.27 -2.23
N LEU A 228 -4.63 17.98 -1.99
CA LEU A 228 -4.75 17.45 -0.63
C LEU A 228 -3.43 17.58 0.15
N ARG A 229 -2.29 17.32 -0.49
CA ARG A 229 -0.95 17.53 0.07
C ARG A 229 -0.66 19.01 0.36
N GLN A 230 -1.17 19.91 -0.46
CA GLN A 230 -1.04 21.36 -0.21
C GLN A 230 -1.92 21.79 0.96
N LYS A 231 -3.15 21.28 1.03
CA LYS A 231 -4.08 21.58 2.13
C LYS A 231 -3.59 21.03 3.47
N TYR A 232 -2.98 19.84 3.46
CA TYR A 232 -2.50 19.13 4.63
C TYR A 232 -1.05 18.65 4.45
N PRO A 233 -0.04 19.53 4.51
CA PRO A 233 1.36 19.14 4.28
C PRO A 233 1.86 18.04 5.22
N GLN A 234 1.27 17.90 6.40
CA GLN A 234 1.62 16.85 7.37
C GLN A 234 1.34 15.42 6.90
N ILE A 235 0.47 15.22 5.89
CA ILE A 235 0.20 13.88 5.35
C ILE A 235 1.31 13.37 4.43
N MET A 236 2.25 14.22 4.07
CA MET A 236 3.33 13.85 3.15
C MET A 236 4.33 12.91 3.82
N SER A 237 4.64 11.81 3.12
CA SER A 237 5.67 10.83 3.50
C SER A 237 6.42 10.44 2.24
N THR A 238 7.50 11.15 1.91
CA THR A 238 8.18 11.03 0.61
C THR A 238 9.57 10.39 0.71
N CYS A 239 10.08 10.22 1.93
CA CYS A 239 11.41 9.72 2.18
C CYS A 239 11.40 8.36 2.85
N VAL A 240 11.98 7.36 2.19
CA VAL A 240 12.21 6.02 2.75
C VAL A 240 13.55 6.00 3.50
N THR A 241 13.56 5.50 4.73
CA THR A 241 14.80 5.25 5.49
C THR A 241 15.39 3.88 5.18
N ASN A 242 16.69 3.70 5.47
CA ASN A 242 17.35 2.42 5.27
C ASN A 242 16.74 1.31 6.15
N ASP A 243 16.35 1.64 7.40
CA ASP A 243 15.67 0.69 8.30
C ASP A 243 14.34 0.27 7.70
N TRP A 244 13.50 1.21 7.25
CA TRP A 244 12.21 0.87 6.64
C TRP A 244 12.39 -0.05 5.42
N ALA A 245 13.32 0.29 4.53
CA ALA A 245 13.59 -0.52 3.34
C ALA A 245 14.07 -1.93 3.71
N LEU A 246 14.97 -2.05 4.69
CA LEU A 246 15.45 -3.34 5.17
C LEU A 246 14.33 -4.18 5.80
N GLN A 247 13.50 -3.58 6.66
CA GLN A 247 12.39 -4.25 7.31
C GLN A 247 11.34 -4.72 6.30
N SER A 248 11.05 -3.90 5.28
CA SER A 248 10.12 -4.26 4.21
C SER A 248 10.60 -5.47 3.41
N ILE A 249 11.88 -5.48 2.96
CA ILE A 249 12.45 -6.62 2.22
C ILE A 249 12.45 -7.90 3.08
N ARG A 250 12.72 -7.78 4.38
CA ARG A 250 12.68 -8.93 5.31
C ARG A 250 11.27 -9.48 5.48
N ALA A 251 10.28 -8.59 5.61
CA ALA A 251 8.88 -8.96 5.75
C ALA A 251 8.38 -9.70 4.50
N GLU A 252 8.66 -9.19 3.31
CA GLU A 252 8.32 -9.83 2.04
C GLU A 252 8.89 -11.24 1.94
N LYS A 253 10.20 -11.39 2.17
CA LYS A 253 10.87 -12.71 2.12
C LYS A 253 10.30 -13.70 3.12
N LYS A 254 10.01 -13.25 4.33
CA LYS A 254 9.42 -14.08 5.38
C LYS A 254 7.98 -14.48 5.01
N PHE A 255 7.22 -13.56 4.44
CA PHE A 255 5.83 -13.81 4.08
C PHE A 255 5.70 -14.73 2.87
N GLU A 256 6.62 -14.69 1.90
CA GLU A 256 6.63 -15.59 0.74
C GLU A 256 6.55 -17.08 1.11
N THR A 257 7.12 -17.45 2.27
CA THR A 257 7.07 -18.82 2.82
C THR A 257 5.76 -19.14 3.54
N ARG A 258 4.77 -18.25 3.51
CA ARG A 258 3.53 -18.35 4.28
C ARG A 258 2.26 -18.19 3.43
N PHE A 259 2.38 -18.10 2.12
CA PHE A 259 1.24 -17.89 1.21
C PHE A 259 0.16 -18.97 1.36
N GLU A 260 0.55 -20.22 1.54
CA GLU A 260 -0.34 -21.37 1.74
C GLU A 260 -1.22 -21.27 3.01
N PHE A 261 -0.81 -20.48 4.00
CA PHE A 261 -1.58 -20.29 5.24
C PHE A 261 -2.75 -19.31 5.09
N ILE A 262 -2.85 -18.61 3.96
CA ILE A 262 -3.99 -17.72 3.70
C ILE A 262 -5.21 -18.54 3.33
N GLN A 263 -6.14 -18.68 4.27
CA GLN A 263 -7.39 -19.42 4.10
C GLN A 263 -8.58 -18.52 3.76
N THR A 264 -8.40 -17.20 3.83
CA THR A 264 -9.39 -16.18 3.48
C THR A 264 -9.65 -16.20 1.97
N ASN A 265 -10.93 -16.11 1.57
CA ASN A 265 -11.26 -15.84 0.16
C ASN A 265 -10.66 -14.51 -0.25
N THR A 266 -9.69 -14.55 -1.13
CA THR A 266 -8.86 -13.40 -1.52
C THR A 266 -8.95 -13.14 -3.00
N LEU A 267 -9.24 -11.90 -3.36
CA LEU A 267 -9.18 -11.40 -4.74
C LEU A 267 -8.02 -10.41 -4.86
N ILE A 268 -7.20 -10.59 -5.89
CA ILE A 268 -6.14 -9.63 -6.23
C ILE A 268 -6.56 -8.83 -7.47
N LEU A 269 -6.46 -7.53 -7.40
CA LEU A 269 -6.51 -6.62 -8.55
C LEU A 269 -5.09 -6.16 -8.86
N SER A 270 -4.53 -6.64 -9.96
CA SER A 270 -3.15 -6.35 -10.38
C SER A 270 -3.15 -5.34 -11.53
N ALA A 271 -2.17 -4.45 -11.54
CA ALA A 271 -1.89 -3.56 -12.64
C ALA A 271 -0.92 -4.21 -13.65
N GLU A 272 -1.19 -4.12 -14.97
CA GLU A 272 -0.28 -4.69 -15.97
C GLU A 272 1.09 -4.00 -15.96
N ASN A 273 1.11 -2.68 -15.91
CA ASN A 273 2.33 -1.87 -16.03
C ASN A 273 2.79 -1.31 -14.67
N ASP A 274 2.65 -2.11 -13.61
CA ASP A 274 3.07 -1.71 -12.28
C ASP A 274 4.57 -1.39 -12.24
N LEU A 275 4.93 -0.20 -11.76
CA LEU A 275 6.32 0.24 -11.64
C LEU A 275 6.90 0.02 -10.22
N PHE A 276 6.08 -0.33 -9.24
CA PHE A 276 6.45 -0.42 -7.82
C PHE A 276 6.55 -1.84 -7.31
N VAL A 277 5.71 -2.75 -7.79
CA VAL A 277 5.68 -4.13 -7.33
C VAL A 277 5.80 -5.13 -8.49
N TYR A 278 6.24 -6.34 -8.17
CA TYR A 278 6.38 -7.40 -9.16
C TYR A 278 5.08 -8.19 -9.29
N ASN A 279 4.43 -8.16 -10.45
CA ASN A 279 3.21 -8.93 -10.75
C ASN A 279 3.42 -10.43 -10.56
N ARG A 280 4.63 -10.94 -10.84
CA ARG A 280 4.96 -12.36 -10.61
C ARG A 280 4.86 -12.77 -9.13
N ALA A 281 5.08 -11.87 -8.18
CA ALA A 281 4.92 -12.20 -6.77
C ALA A 281 3.43 -12.35 -6.41
N MET A 282 2.56 -11.55 -7.00
CA MET A 282 1.11 -11.68 -6.87
C MET A 282 0.61 -12.97 -7.52
N ALA A 283 1.12 -13.32 -8.70
CA ALA A 283 0.79 -14.58 -9.38
C ALA A 283 1.24 -15.79 -8.55
N PHE A 284 2.44 -15.76 -7.98
CA PHE A 284 2.94 -16.82 -7.10
C PHE A 284 2.09 -16.96 -5.84
N PHE A 285 1.67 -15.83 -5.25
CA PHE A 285 0.71 -15.86 -4.14
C PHE A 285 -0.60 -16.52 -4.57
N ALA A 286 -1.19 -16.11 -5.70
CA ALA A 286 -2.46 -16.65 -6.20
C ALA A 286 -2.39 -18.15 -6.52
N GLN A 287 -1.23 -18.66 -6.95
CA GLN A 287 -1.00 -20.09 -7.15
C GLN A 287 -0.86 -20.86 -5.82
N SER A 288 -0.30 -20.22 -4.79
CA SER A 288 0.02 -20.85 -3.51
C SER A 288 -1.14 -20.78 -2.51
N ALA A 289 -1.91 -19.69 -2.53
CA ALA A 289 -3.05 -19.51 -1.63
C ALA A 289 -4.28 -20.27 -2.15
N PRO A 290 -4.89 -21.16 -1.36
CA PRO A 290 -5.91 -22.10 -1.85
C PRO A 290 -7.20 -21.43 -2.32
N LYS A 291 -7.52 -20.24 -1.81
CA LYS A 291 -8.76 -19.50 -2.10
C LYS A 291 -8.42 -18.11 -2.65
N CYS A 292 -7.61 -18.05 -3.69
CA CYS A 292 -7.20 -16.78 -4.29
C CYS A 292 -7.50 -16.75 -5.78
N LYS A 293 -8.02 -15.60 -6.25
CA LYS A 293 -8.22 -15.28 -7.66
C LYS A 293 -7.50 -13.98 -7.97
N ILE A 294 -7.03 -13.80 -9.19
CA ILE A 294 -6.33 -12.58 -9.60
C ILE A 294 -6.87 -12.08 -10.94
N PHE A 295 -7.18 -10.80 -10.99
CA PHE A 295 -7.51 -10.07 -12.20
C PHE A 295 -6.43 -9.04 -12.51
N ILE A 296 -6.09 -8.92 -13.78
CA ILE A 296 -5.11 -7.95 -14.28
C ILE A 296 -5.86 -6.88 -15.06
N ALA A 297 -5.61 -5.61 -14.72
CA ALA A 297 -6.08 -4.45 -15.47
C ALA A 297 -5.06 -4.12 -16.59
N PRO A 298 -5.41 -4.29 -17.88
CA PRO A 298 -4.51 -3.94 -18.97
C PRO A 298 -4.19 -2.45 -18.99
N ASN A 299 -2.96 -2.11 -19.37
CA ASN A 299 -2.46 -0.73 -19.50
C ASN A 299 -2.56 0.12 -18.23
N SER A 300 -2.90 -0.46 -17.08
CA SER A 300 -2.99 0.26 -15.80
C SER A 300 -1.63 0.38 -15.12
N LEU A 301 -1.51 1.39 -14.27
CA LEU A 301 -0.41 1.62 -13.35
C LEU A 301 -0.75 1.15 -11.95
N HIS A 302 0.15 1.34 -10.99
CA HIS A 302 0.11 0.75 -9.64
C HIS A 302 -1.21 0.98 -8.88
N GLU A 303 -1.78 2.17 -8.97
CA GLU A 303 -2.97 2.58 -8.19
C GLU A 303 -4.28 2.23 -8.92
N VAL A 304 -4.57 0.93 -9.12
CA VAL A 304 -5.75 0.44 -9.85
C VAL A 304 -7.06 1.04 -9.35
N LEU A 305 -7.20 1.27 -8.05
CA LEU A 305 -8.36 1.90 -7.43
C LEU A 305 -8.41 3.43 -7.63
N TYR A 306 -7.36 4.00 -8.17
CA TYR A 306 -7.20 5.44 -8.40
C TYR A 306 -6.90 5.75 -9.87
N GLU A 307 -7.06 4.74 -10.72
CA GLU A 307 -6.80 4.79 -12.16
C GLU A 307 -7.92 5.53 -12.91
N SER A 308 -7.64 5.89 -14.16
CA SER A 308 -8.63 6.49 -15.06
C SER A 308 -9.76 5.51 -15.39
N GLU A 309 -10.92 6.05 -15.75
CA GLU A 309 -12.02 5.23 -16.29
C GLU A 309 -11.63 4.58 -17.63
N PRO A 310 -12.06 3.36 -17.93
CA PRO A 310 -13.03 2.57 -17.17
C PRO A 310 -12.41 1.67 -16.06
N ILE A 311 -11.10 1.72 -15.81
CA ILE A 311 -10.42 0.81 -14.89
C ILE A 311 -10.91 0.99 -13.45
N ARG A 312 -10.95 2.25 -12.96
CA ARG A 312 -11.39 2.56 -11.60
C ARG A 312 -12.82 2.10 -11.34
N GLY A 313 -13.73 2.41 -12.26
CA GLY A 313 -15.12 1.99 -12.15
C GLY A 313 -15.28 0.47 -12.15
N ALA A 314 -14.61 -0.23 -13.06
CA ALA A 314 -14.63 -1.68 -13.12
C ALA A 314 -14.01 -2.33 -11.86
N ALA A 315 -12.92 -1.78 -11.33
CA ALA A 315 -12.31 -2.24 -10.09
C ALA A 315 -13.29 -2.16 -8.92
N LEU A 316 -13.97 -1.02 -8.78
CA LEU A 316 -14.95 -0.82 -7.72
C LEU A 316 -16.16 -1.77 -7.87
N GLU A 317 -16.65 -2.00 -9.09
CA GLU A 317 -17.73 -2.96 -9.34
C GLU A 317 -17.31 -4.40 -8.98
N ILE A 318 -16.07 -4.80 -9.29
CA ILE A 318 -15.53 -6.10 -8.89
C ILE A 318 -15.48 -6.22 -7.36
N VAL A 319 -15.01 -5.18 -6.66
CA VAL A 319 -14.95 -5.13 -5.20
C VAL A 319 -16.35 -5.28 -4.59
N LYS A 320 -17.32 -4.49 -5.09
CA LYS A 320 -18.71 -4.54 -4.61
C LYS A 320 -19.35 -5.90 -4.84
N ASP A 321 -19.25 -6.42 -6.06
CA ASP A 321 -19.80 -7.74 -6.40
C ASP A 321 -19.21 -8.83 -5.48
N PHE A 322 -17.89 -8.84 -5.28
CA PHE A 322 -17.25 -9.83 -4.42
C PHE A 322 -17.71 -9.72 -2.95
N PHE A 323 -17.87 -8.52 -2.44
CA PHE A 323 -18.31 -8.32 -1.06
C PHE A 323 -19.82 -8.56 -0.86
N GLN A 324 -20.63 -8.39 -1.90
CA GLN A 324 -22.09 -8.61 -1.85
C GLN A 324 -22.50 -10.04 -2.21
N GLN A 325 -21.60 -10.88 -2.69
CA GLN A 325 -21.92 -12.26 -3.05
C GLN A 325 -22.52 -13.05 -1.87
N LYS A 326 -23.53 -13.87 -2.17
CA LYS A 326 -24.11 -14.80 -1.19
C LYS A 326 -23.20 -16.00 -0.89
N SER A 327 -22.36 -16.37 -1.85
CA SER A 327 -21.42 -17.49 -1.75
C SER A 327 -20.04 -17.00 -1.31
N ASP A 328 -19.40 -17.75 -0.42
CA ASP A 328 -18.02 -17.49 0.01
C ASP A 328 -16.98 -18.08 -0.98
N ASN A 329 -17.32 -18.20 -2.26
CA ASN A 329 -16.43 -18.76 -3.26
C ASN A 329 -15.87 -17.66 -4.20
N VAL A 330 -14.60 -17.31 -4.04
CA VAL A 330 -13.91 -16.32 -4.88
C VAL A 330 -13.89 -16.70 -6.37
N GLU A 331 -13.97 -17.98 -6.71
CA GLU A 331 -14.00 -18.45 -8.10
C GLU A 331 -15.28 -18.02 -8.87
N GLN A 332 -16.33 -17.62 -8.16
CA GLN A 332 -17.57 -17.12 -8.78
C GLN A 332 -17.48 -15.63 -9.20
N VAL A 333 -16.44 -14.92 -8.78
CA VAL A 333 -16.22 -13.53 -9.20
C VAL A 333 -15.90 -13.51 -10.70
N LYS A 334 -16.61 -12.64 -11.44
CA LYS A 334 -16.42 -12.50 -12.90
C LYS A 334 -15.62 -11.26 -13.22
N GLU A 335 -14.97 -11.30 -14.37
CA GLU A 335 -14.33 -10.14 -14.97
C GLU A 335 -15.33 -8.98 -15.17
N LYS A 336 -14.84 -7.77 -15.06
CA LYS A 336 -15.58 -6.54 -15.34
C LYS A 336 -14.72 -5.58 -16.14
N GLY A 337 -15.37 -4.91 -17.10
CA GLY A 337 -14.70 -3.91 -17.92
C GLY A 337 -13.43 -4.47 -18.58
N PRO A 338 -12.29 -3.78 -18.45
CA PRO A 338 -11.04 -4.19 -19.07
C PRO A 338 -10.28 -5.29 -18.30
N PHE A 339 -10.72 -5.65 -17.08
CA PHE A 339 -10.02 -6.66 -16.28
C PHE A 339 -10.06 -8.06 -16.90
N GLN A 340 -8.93 -8.73 -16.85
CA GLN A 340 -8.76 -10.10 -17.36
C GLN A 340 -8.31 -11.02 -16.23
N GLU A 341 -8.91 -12.20 -16.13
CA GLU A 341 -8.49 -13.21 -15.17
C GLU A 341 -7.12 -13.76 -15.55
N TYR A 342 -6.24 -13.85 -14.58
CA TYR A 342 -4.96 -14.52 -14.75
C TYR A 342 -5.16 -16.03 -14.57
N ASP A 343 -4.87 -16.78 -15.64
CA ASP A 343 -4.85 -18.23 -15.55
C ASP A 343 -3.68 -18.72 -14.69
N LYS A 344 -4.00 -19.33 -13.56
CA LYS A 344 -3.03 -19.90 -12.61
C LYS A 344 -2.11 -20.94 -13.21
N ALA A 345 -2.52 -21.59 -14.32
CA ALA A 345 -1.67 -22.52 -15.06
C ALA A 345 -0.60 -21.83 -15.90
N THR A 346 -0.76 -20.52 -16.16
CA THR A 346 0.23 -19.74 -16.92
C THR A 346 1.54 -19.64 -16.13
N PRO A 347 2.70 -19.94 -16.75
CA PRO A 347 3.98 -19.78 -16.07
C PRO A 347 4.22 -18.36 -15.59
N ILE A 348 4.66 -18.21 -14.35
CA ILE A 348 4.89 -16.90 -13.70
C ILE A 348 5.84 -15.99 -14.49
N TYR A 349 6.80 -16.55 -15.21
CA TYR A 349 7.76 -15.79 -16.03
C TYR A 349 7.15 -15.23 -17.32
N SER A 350 5.95 -15.65 -17.72
CA SER A 350 5.25 -15.13 -18.91
C SER A 350 4.46 -13.85 -18.62
N LEU A 351 4.28 -13.46 -17.35
CA LEU A 351 3.67 -12.19 -17.00
C LEU A 351 4.48 -11.01 -17.59
N PRO A 352 3.82 -10.05 -18.26
CA PRO A 352 4.51 -9.00 -18.98
C PRO A 352 5.31 -8.11 -18.01
N GLU A 353 6.62 -8.25 -18.02
CA GLU A 353 7.58 -7.30 -17.47
C GLU A 353 8.09 -6.42 -18.62
N LYS A 354 7.20 -5.77 -19.34
CA LYS A 354 7.50 -5.07 -20.60
C LYS A 354 8.56 -3.98 -20.46
N PHE A 355 8.83 -3.47 -19.26
CA PHE A 355 9.75 -2.34 -19.06
C PHE A 355 11.20 -2.72 -18.74
N ILE A 356 11.51 -3.92 -18.33
CA ILE A 356 12.92 -4.30 -18.05
C ILE A 356 13.71 -4.55 -19.33
N ARG A 357 13.04 -4.89 -20.45
CA ARG A 357 13.71 -5.15 -21.73
C ARG A 357 13.96 -3.93 -22.62
N ALA A 358 13.23 -2.83 -22.41
CA ALA A 358 13.44 -1.61 -23.19
C ALA A 358 14.63 -0.77 -22.67
N ALA A 359 15.03 -0.96 -21.42
CA ALA A 359 16.26 -0.40 -20.85
C ALA A 359 17.38 -1.45 -20.84
N GLY A 360 17.70 -2.00 -22.01
CA GLY A 360 18.86 -2.87 -22.25
C GLY A 360 20.18 -2.10 -22.08
N ILE A 361 20.35 -1.48 -20.93
CA ILE A 361 21.64 -0.90 -20.54
C ILE A 361 22.36 -1.98 -19.77
N VAL A 362 23.30 -2.58 -20.43
CA VAL A 362 24.43 -3.29 -19.83
C VAL A 362 25.03 -2.34 -18.78
N ILE A 363 24.66 -2.50 -17.52
CA ILE A 363 25.40 -1.89 -16.41
C ILE A 363 26.71 -2.65 -16.39
N SER A 364 27.72 -2.13 -17.08
CA SER A 364 29.06 -2.64 -16.93
C SER A 364 29.44 -2.48 -15.46
N THR A 365 29.91 -3.55 -14.87
CA THR A 365 30.43 -3.66 -13.49
C THR A 365 31.46 -2.55 -13.15
N VAL A 366 31.97 -1.85 -14.14
CA VAL A 366 32.94 -0.74 -14.05
C VAL A 366 32.32 0.54 -13.48
N GLY A 367 31.03 0.84 -13.70
CA GLY A 367 30.39 2.04 -13.16
C GLY A 367 30.15 2.01 -11.64
N ILE A 368 29.89 0.83 -11.09
CA ILE A 368 29.69 0.66 -9.63
C ILE A 368 31.02 0.80 -8.88
N ILE A 369 32.12 0.29 -9.44
CA ILE A 369 33.47 0.39 -8.85
C ILE A 369 33.97 1.83 -8.88
N ALA A 370 33.70 2.60 -9.93
CA ALA A 370 34.10 4.00 -10.03
C ALA A 370 33.36 4.90 -9.02
N GLY A 371 32.06 4.65 -8.77
CA GLY A 371 31.29 5.39 -7.77
C GLY A 371 31.76 5.16 -6.34
N ILE A 372 32.11 3.92 -6.00
CA ILE A 372 32.64 3.56 -4.67
C ILE A 372 34.04 4.13 -4.48
N THR A 373 34.88 4.14 -5.51
CA THR A 373 36.25 4.69 -5.44
C THR A 373 36.25 6.21 -5.26
N MET A 374 35.30 6.94 -5.82
CA MET A 374 35.18 8.39 -5.60
C MET A 374 34.74 8.76 -4.18
N ILE A 375 33.93 7.95 -3.53
CA ILE A 375 33.48 8.19 -2.15
C ILE A 375 34.65 7.97 -1.16
N PHE A 376 35.52 7.01 -1.43
CA PHE A 376 36.68 6.73 -0.58
C PHE A 376 37.93 7.59 -0.88
N SER A 377 38.02 8.22 -2.05
CA SER A 377 39.13 9.11 -2.39
C SER A 377 38.95 10.55 -1.93
N SER A 378 37.71 11.01 -1.70
CA SER A 378 37.42 12.34 -1.16
C SER A 378 37.60 12.45 0.37
N GLY A 379 37.80 11.33 1.06
CA GLY A 379 38.05 11.27 2.51
C GLY A 379 39.51 11.34 2.95
N ARG A 380 40.46 11.53 2.02
CA ARG A 380 41.90 11.62 2.33
C ARG A 380 42.52 12.96 1.93
N LYS A 381 41.87 14.06 2.27
CA LYS A 381 42.53 15.38 2.33
C LYS A 381 41.84 16.19 3.41
N ARG A 382 42.31 15.98 4.64
CA ARG A 382 42.61 16.98 5.68
C ARG A 382 43.11 16.25 6.92
#